data_e830db2f530c883b7f360f63d8ca237f
#
_entry.id   e830db2f530c883b7f360f63d8ca237f
#
_cell.length_a   1.000
_cell.length_b   1.000
_cell.length_c   1.000
_cell.angle_alpha   90.00
_cell.angle_beta   90.00
_cell.angle_gamma   90.00
#
_symmetry.space_group_name_H-M   'P 1'
#
loop_
_entity.id
_entity.type
_entity.pdbx_description
1 polymer ?
#
loop_
_entity_poly.entity_id
_entity_poly.type
_entity_poly.pdbx_seq_one_letter_code
_entity_poly.pdbx_strand_id
1 'polypeptide(L)'
;MGYGALALIPPLVVIVLAIALRASFEALLLGCIVGFIIIGFHDHTNFFTDFIASFYKVMEDESTVWVILVCGLYGSLIGLMVKSGGALKFGEDALKYIKTKKTALFGTWALGLFIFLDDYLSALTVGVTMKKITDHFKISREYLAYIVNTTSAPWCVIVPLSTWTVFIGSILEKCKFAPQGQGNHVYLSIIPYVTYGWVSVLLIPLVIVGVIPMIGRMKKAEMLSANHIIALPVELEEITIQSSGFETDKKPSSLFFILPLAVTLVCTFLMNYDALKGIMIGVTFTFVYYLIIKLGTFQQLSETVFSGFNSMIYALALVIMSYILKDVGDKMGLTDYVINGVKPYINKELLPVIIFVSISLITYSTGSSWGVYAVVIPIVIPLAHTLGANVLMSIGAVVSTGVFGSNACLYSDATILTSQSTDVSNLKHSFSQLPYALIAFLFSSVIYIVMGYTVA
;
A
#
# COMPACT_ATOMS: atom_id res chain seq x y z
N MET A 1 -12.07 22.99 30.39
CA MET A 1 -11.55 23.83 29.29
C MET A 1 -10.99 22.89 28.23
N GLY A 2 -11.20 23.13 26.93
CA GLY A 2 -10.65 22.26 25.90
C GLY A 2 -9.13 22.37 25.79
N TYR A 3 -8.47 21.35 25.29
CA TYR A 3 -6.98 21.30 25.14
C TYR A 3 -6.43 22.34 24.14
N GLY A 4 -7.29 22.92 23.27
CA GLY A 4 -6.89 23.94 22.31
C GLY A 4 -5.72 23.49 21.42
N ALA A 5 -4.68 24.32 21.30
CA ALA A 5 -3.50 24.00 20.48
C ALA A 5 -2.70 22.78 20.97
N LEU A 6 -2.83 22.37 22.23
CA LEU A 6 -2.16 21.16 22.74
C LEU A 6 -2.64 19.90 22.03
N ALA A 7 -3.88 19.88 21.50
CA ALA A 7 -4.40 18.75 20.73
C ALA A 7 -3.60 18.46 19.43
N LEU A 8 -2.89 19.45 18.89
CA LEU A 8 -2.03 19.27 17.72
C LEU A 8 -0.70 18.57 18.03
N ILE A 9 -0.27 18.57 19.31
CA ILE A 9 1.08 18.06 19.66
C ILE A 9 1.23 16.58 19.33
N PRO A 10 0.32 15.65 19.69
CA PRO A 10 0.49 14.23 19.39
C PRO A 10 0.67 13.94 17.89
N PRO A 11 -0.22 14.40 16.97
CA PRO A 11 -0.01 14.14 15.55
C PRO A 11 1.23 14.85 14.97
N LEU A 12 1.59 16.04 15.47
CA LEU A 12 2.84 16.70 15.05
C LEU A 12 4.08 15.92 15.49
N VAL A 13 4.09 15.37 16.71
CA VAL A 13 5.16 14.50 17.19
C VAL A 13 5.30 13.27 16.29
N VAL A 14 4.17 12.63 15.92
CA VAL A 14 4.19 11.50 14.98
C VAL A 14 4.85 11.91 13.67
N ILE A 15 4.42 13.01 13.05
CA ILE A 15 4.96 13.46 11.75
C ILE A 15 6.46 13.77 11.86
N VAL A 16 6.87 14.55 12.88
CA VAL A 16 8.28 14.94 13.06
C VAL A 16 9.16 13.73 13.31
N LEU A 17 8.73 12.81 14.19
CA LEU A 17 9.49 11.62 14.51
C LEU A 17 9.51 10.62 13.35
N ALA A 18 8.41 10.46 12.61
CA ALA A 18 8.39 9.61 11.42
C ALA A 18 9.40 10.07 10.35
N ILE A 19 9.55 11.39 10.16
CA ILE A 19 10.56 11.97 9.28
C ILE A 19 11.98 11.78 9.85
N ALA A 20 12.17 12.08 11.14
CA ALA A 20 13.49 12.07 11.79
C ALA A 20 14.05 10.65 11.97
N LEU A 21 13.21 9.71 12.44
CA LEU A 21 13.60 8.33 12.75
C LEU A 21 13.47 7.40 11.54
N ARG A 22 12.69 7.78 10.51
CA ARG A 22 12.30 6.93 9.38
C ARG A 22 11.66 5.61 9.85
N ALA A 23 10.91 5.68 10.93
CA ALA A 23 10.31 4.56 11.63
C ALA A 23 8.89 4.95 12.07
N SER A 24 7.89 4.37 11.40
CA SER A 24 6.47 4.79 11.55
C SER A 24 5.85 4.26 12.84
N PHE A 25 6.18 3.03 13.24
CA PHE A 25 5.63 2.43 14.45
C PHE A 25 6.09 3.18 15.70
N GLU A 26 7.38 3.44 15.81
CA GLU A 26 8.00 4.14 16.92
C GLU A 26 7.48 5.59 17.01
N ALA A 27 7.28 6.24 15.86
CA ALA A 27 6.71 7.57 15.81
C ALA A 27 5.27 7.60 16.32
N LEU A 28 4.41 6.65 15.90
CA LEU A 28 3.04 6.50 16.37
C LEU A 28 3.00 6.21 17.88
N LEU A 29 3.81 5.26 18.34
CA LEU A 29 3.91 4.91 19.77
C LEU A 29 4.27 6.13 20.61
N LEU A 30 5.32 6.87 20.24
CA LEU A 30 5.77 8.05 20.98
C LEU A 30 4.71 9.18 20.92
N GLY A 31 4.04 9.37 19.78
CA GLY A 31 2.94 10.32 19.65
C GLY A 31 1.77 9.99 20.58
N CYS A 32 1.40 8.72 20.70
CA CYS A 32 0.38 8.26 21.65
C CYS A 32 0.81 8.50 23.09
N ILE A 33 2.03 8.14 23.46
CA ILE A 33 2.58 8.37 24.81
C ILE A 33 2.54 9.86 25.16
N VAL A 34 3.01 10.73 24.27
CA VAL A 34 2.97 12.19 24.48
C VAL A 34 1.54 12.67 24.65
N GLY A 35 0.59 12.15 23.86
CA GLY A 35 -0.81 12.47 23.97
C GLY A 35 -1.40 12.12 25.35
N PHE A 36 -1.13 10.90 25.85
CA PHE A 36 -1.58 10.47 27.17
C PHE A 36 -0.89 11.21 28.31
N ILE A 37 0.37 11.59 28.14
CA ILE A 37 1.05 12.46 29.11
C ILE A 37 0.35 13.82 29.20
N ILE A 38 -0.01 14.44 28.09
CA ILE A 38 -0.73 15.72 28.08
C ILE A 38 -2.11 15.55 28.73
N ILE A 39 -2.85 14.47 28.42
CA ILE A 39 -4.15 14.17 29.05
C ILE A 39 -3.98 14.00 30.56
N GLY A 40 -3.01 13.20 30.97
CA GLY A 40 -2.75 12.93 32.39
C GLY A 40 -2.42 14.20 33.20
N PHE A 41 -1.63 15.11 32.64
CA PHE A 41 -1.34 16.40 33.27
C PHE A 41 -2.57 17.33 33.32
N HIS A 42 -3.37 17.36 32.27
CA HIS A 42 -4.53 18.24 32.19
C HIS A 42 -5.70 17.75 33.06
N ASP A 43 -5.98 16.45 33.03
CA ASP A 43 -7.15 15.84 33.69
C ASP A 43 -6.80 15.23 35.05
N HIS A 44 -5.54 15.35 35.49
CA HIS A 44 -5.02 14.78 36.74
C HIS A 44 -5.18 13.24 36.83
N THR A 45 -5.01 12.54 35.69
CA THR A 45 -5.08 11.09 35.58
C THR A 45 -3.69 10.47 35.41
N ASN A 46 -3.60 9.15 35.52
CA ASN A 46 -2.35 8.44 35.30
C ASN A 46 -2.22 8.07 33.81
N PHE A 47 -1.29 8.70 33.11
CA PHE A 47 -1.06 8.49 31.67
C PHE A 47 -0.86 7.02 31.27
N PHE A 48 -0.18 6.25 32.11
CA PHE A 48 0.11 4.83 31.85
C PHE A 48 -1.15 3.98 31.94
N THR A 49 -1.98 4.23 32.96
CA THR A 49 -3.28 3.56 33.12
C THR A 49 -4.22 3.91 31.95
N ASP A 50 -4.24 5.19 31.53
CA ASP A 50 -5.08 5.67 30.43
C ASP A 50 -4.62 5.08 29.08
N PHE A 51 -3.30 4.95 28.87
CA PHE A 51 -2.74 4.30 27.68
C PHE A 51 -3.16 2.82 27.61
N ILE A 52 -3.02 2.07 28.72
CA ILE A 52 -3.42 0.67 28.79
C ILE A 52 -4.94 0.52 28.57
N ALA A 53 -5.75 1.38 29.21
CA ALA A 53 -7.20 1.36 29.03
C ALA A 53 -7.60 1.63 27.58
N SER A 54 -6.94 2.58 26.89
CA SER A 54 -7.15 2.82 25.48
C SER A 54 -6.73 1.62 24.62
N PHE A 55 -5.62 0.96 24.94
CA PHE A 55 -5.18 -0.25 24.26
C PHE A 55 -6.24 -1.37 24.36
N TYR A 56 -6.76 -1.66 25.56
CA TYR A 56 -7.84 -2.63 25.72
C TYR A 56 -9.09 -2.23 24.94
N LYS A 57 -9.52 -0.99 25.04
CA LYS A 57 -10.68 -0.46 24.30
C LYS A 57 -10.53 -0.65 22.78
N VAL A 58 -9.33 -0.44 22.25
CA VAL A 58 -9.04 -0.65 20.82
C VAL A 58 -9.08 -2.14 20.47
N MET A 59 -8.54 -3.02 21.32
CA MET A 59 -8.52 -4.46 21.07
C MET A 59 -9.88 -5.14 21.25
N GLU A 60 -10.78 -4.58 22.05
CA GLU A 60 -12.17 -5.05 22.21
C GLU A 60 -13.08 -4.67 21.03
N ASP A 61 -12.64 -3.73 20.19
CA ASP A 61 -13.42 -3.26 19.05
C ASP A 61 -13.46 -4.30 17.93
N GLU A 62 -14.67 -4.67 17.49
CA GLU A 62 -14.88 -5.68 16.44
C GLU A 62 -14.16 -5.34 15.13
N SER A 63 -14.07 -4.05 14.76
CA SER A 63 -13.35 -3.62 13.55
C SER A 63 -11.85 -3.88 13.67
N THR A 64 -11.29 -3.76 14.88
CA THR A 64 -9.86 -4.08 15.13
C THR A 64 -9.62 -5.59 14.99
N VAL A 65 -10.47 -6.41 15.59
CA VAL A 65 -10.38 -7.88 15.45
C VAL A 65 -10.54 -8.29 13.99
N TRP A 66 -11.52 -7.69 13.30
CA TRP A 66 -11.77 -7.96 11.87
C TRP A 66 -10.53 -7.66 11.02
N VAL A 67 -9.89 -6.49 11.15
CA VAL A 67 -8.72 -6.14 10.35
C VAL A 67 -7.52 -7.03 10.65
N ILE A 68 -7.32 -7.42 11.93
CA ILE A 68 -6.26 -8.34 12.31
C ILE A 68 -6.42 -9.68 11.60
N LEU A 69 -7.64 -10.23 11.61
CA LEU A 69 -7.93 -11.51 10.97
C LEU A 69 -7.80 -11.41 9.45
N VAL A 70 -8.37 -10.38 8.83
CA VAL A 70 -8.35 -10.24 7.37
C VAL A 70 -6.93 -10.06 6.87
N CYS A 71 -6.19 -9.09 7.38
CA CYS A 71 -4.81 -8.83 6.92
C CYS A 71 -3.88 -10.02 7.22
N GLY A 72 -4.00 -10.63 8.41
CA GLY A 72 -3.21 -11.82 8.75
C GLY A 72 -3.49 -13.00 7.83
N LEU A 73 -4.76 -13.27 7.51
CA LEU A 73 -5.13 -14.34 6.58
C LEU A 73 -4.74 -14.04 5.13
N TYR A 74 -4.77 -12.76 4.69
CA TYR A 74 -4.18 -12.39 3.39
C TYR A 74 -2.69 -12.70 3.36
N GLY A 75 -1.94 -12.35 4.40
CA GLY A 75 -0.53 -12.75 4.53
C GLY A 75 -0.34 -14.26 4.46
N SER A 76 -1.21 -15.03 5.11
CA SER A 76 -1.20 -16.50 5.05
C SER A 76 -1.45 -17.04 3.63
N LEU A 77 -2.43 -16.50 2.91
CA LEU A 77 -2.71 -16.87 1.52
C LEU A 77 -1.52 -16.55 0.61
N ILE A 78 -0.95 -15.35 0.75
CA ILE A 78 0.24 -14.93 0.01
C ILE A 78 1.40 -15.88 0.28
N GLY A 79 1.66 -16.21 1.56
CA GLY A 79 2.71 -17.15 1.95
C GLY A 79 2.55 -18.52 1.28
N LEU A 80 1.35 -19.09 1.27
CA LEU A 80 1.04 -20.35 0.59
C LEU A 80 1.28 -20.25 -0.92
N MET A 81 0.79 -19.20 -1.58
CA MET A 81 0.97 -18.99 -3.02
C MET A 81 2.43 -18.78 -3.42
N VAL A 82 3.21 -18.02 -2.65
CA VAL A 82 4.63 -17.80 -2.89
C VAL A 82 5.41 -19.12 -2.76
N LYS A 83 5.22 -19.83 -1.64
CA LYS A 83 5.94 -21.07 -1.36
C LYS A 83 5.59 -22.21 -2.32
N SER A 84 4.40 -22.17 -2.94
CA SER A 84 4.00 -23.13 -3.97
C SER A 84 4.79 -22.99 -5.28
N GLY A 85 5.49 -21.87 -5.50
CA GLY A 85 6.11 -21.52 -6.77
C GLY A 85 5.10 -21.18 -7.88
N GLY A 86 3.79 -21.20 -7.56
CA GLY A 86 2.71 -20.98 -8.53
C GLY A 86 2.74 -19.58 -9.16
N ALA A 87 3.04 -18.55 -8.37
CA ALA A 87 3.13 -17.17 -8.84
C ALA A 87 4.28 -16.98 -9.85
N LEU A 88 5.45 -17.54 -9.57
CA LEU A 88 6.59 -17.51 -10.50
C LEU A 88 6.26 -18.28 -11.79
N LYS A 89 5.66 -19.47 -11.65
CA LYS A 89 5.28 -20.30 -12.81
C LYS A 89 4.22 -19.64 -13.69
N PHE A 90 3.25 -18.96 -13.08
CA PHE A 90 2.28 -18.15 -13.82
C PHE A 90 2.96 -17.06 -14.65
N GLY A 91 3.90 -16.34 -14.04
CA GLY A 91 4.73 -15.39 -14.76
C GLY A 91 5.46 -16.04 -15.95
N GLU A 92 6.19 -17.15 -15.73
CA GLU A 92 6.89 -17.88 -16.80
C GLU A 92 5.96 -18.33 -17.94
N ASP A 93 4.77 -18.81 -17.63
CA ASP A 93 3.82 -19.24 -18.67
C ASP A 93 3.28 -18.06 -19.48
N ALA A 94 3.07 -16.90 -18.87
CA ALA A 94 2.71 -15.67 -19.57
C ALA A 94 3.78 -15.23 -20.60
N LEU A 95 5.05 -15.58 -20.35
CA LEU A 95 6.18 -15.19 -21.19
C LEU A 95 6.25 -15.86 -22.57
N LYS A 96 5.61 -17.00 -22.74
CA LYS A 96 5.56 -17.72 -24.04
C LYS A 96 5.03 -16.85 -25.18
N TYR A 97 4.33 -15.78 -24.86
CA TYR A 97 3.74 -14.84 -25.82
C TYR A 97 4.58 -13.60 -26.10
N ILE A 98 5.73 -13.44 -25.42
CA ILE A 98 6.60 -12.26 -25.54
C ILE A 98 7.64 -12.47 -26.65
N LYS A 99 7.56 -11.63 -27.71
CA LYS A 99 8.45 -11.74 -28.89
C LYS A 99 9.25 -10.47 -29.18
N THR A 100 8.93 -9.34 -28.57
CA THR A 100 9.56 -8.04 -28.85
C THR A 100 9.80 -7.26 -27.56
N LYS A 101 10.66 -6.24 -27.62
CA LYS A 101 10.88 -5.29 -26.53
C LYS A 101 9.59 -4.67 -26.01
N LYS A 102 8.71 -4.21 -26.91
CA LYS A 102 7.42 -3.60 -26.54
C LYS A 102 6.50 -4.63 -25.87
N THR A 103 6.41 -5.86 -26.41
CA THR A 103 5.59 -6.89 -25.77
C THR A 103 6.14 -7.34 -24.43
N ALA A 104 7.46 -7.25 -24.20
CA ALA A 104 8.05 -7.50 -22.88
C ALA A 104 7.64 -6.43 -21.86
N LEU A 105 7.68 -5.15 -22.23
CA LEU A 105 7.26 -4.04 -21.37
C LEU A 105 5.76 -4.07 -21.07
N PHE A 106 4.91 -4.30 -22.10
CA PHE A 106 3.47 -4.46 -21.89
C PHE A 106 3.14 -5.72 -21.09
N GLY A 107 3.89 -6.81 -21.29
CA GLY A 107 3.75 -8.04 -20.50
C GLY A 107 4.09 -7.81 -19.03
N THR A 108 5.14 -7.03 -18.73
CA THR A 108 5.47 -6.62 -17.37
C THR A 108 4.36 -5.81 -16.73
N TRP A 109 3.84 -4.81 -17.45
CA TRP A 109 2.72 -3.99 -16.99
C TRP A 109 1.46 -4.82 -16.74
N ALA A 110 1.06 -5.68 -17.69
CA ALA A 110 -0.11 -6.53 -17.55
C ALA A 110 0.03 -7.55 -16.41
N LEU A 111 1.23 -8.13 -16.22
CA LEU A 111 1.51 -9.03 -15.12
C LEU A 111 1.40 -8.32 -13.76
N GLY A 112 1.91 -7.09 -13.66
CA GLY A 112 1.75 -6.25 -12.46
C GLY A 112 0.29 -5.93 -12.16
N LEU A 113 -0.53 -5.66 -13.18
CA LEU A 113 -1.97 -5.48 -12.99
C LEU A 113 -2.69 -6.75 -12.55
N PHE A 114 -2.22 -7.92 -12.97
CA PHE A 114 -2.82 -9.19 -12.60
C PHE A 114 -2.48 -9.60 -11.16
N ILE A 115 -1.28 -9.27 -10.67
CA ILE A 115 -0.84 -9.58 -9.31
C ILE A 115 -1.11 -8.37 -8.41
N PHE A 116 -2.35 -8.16 -8.04
CA PHE A 116 -2.85 -6.97 -7.34
C PHE A 116 -3.16 -7.18 -5.85
N LEU A 117 -3.08 -8.41 -5.35
CA LEU A 117 -3.55 -8.76 -4.01
C LEU A 117 -2.79 -7.99 -2.92
N ASP A 118 -1.49 -7.83 -3.16
CA ASP A 118 -0.55 -7.15 -2.27
C ASP A 118 0.61 -6.56 -3.08
N ASP A 119 1.08 -5.39 -2.71
CA ASP A 119 2.13 -4.68 -3.44
C ASP A 119 3.50 -5.34 -3.29
N TYR A 120 3.79 -5.96 -2.14
CA TYR A 120 5.05 -6.69 -1.92
C TYR A 120 5.08 -7.96 -2.78
N LEU A 121 3.97 -8.72 -2.78
CA LEU A 121 3.83 -9.88 -3.65
C LEU A 121 4.00 -9.49 -5.12
N SER A 122 3.36 -8.41 -5.55
CA SER A 122 3.46 -7.89 -6.91
C SER A 122 4.90 -7.51 -7.25
N ALA A 123 5.53 -6.66 -6.45
CA ALA A 123 6.89 -6.18 -6.69
C ALA A 123 7.91 -7.32 -6.78
N LEU A 124 7.85 -8.29 -5.85
CA LEU A 124 8.75 -9.42 -5.81
C LEU A 124 8.52 -10.38 -6.98
N THR A 125 7.26 -10.77 -7.23
CA THR A 125 6.94 -11.77 -8.26
C THR A 125 7.20 -11.23 -9.66
N VAL A 126 6.72 -10.03 -9.97
CA VAL A 126 6.88 -9.42 -11.30
C VAL A 126 8.35 -9.09 -11.57
N GLY A 127 9.05 -8.51 -10.56
CA GLY A 127 10.46 -8.17 -10.69
C GLY A 127 11.32 -9.37 -11.01
N VAL A 128 11.25 -10.44 -10.20
CA VAL A 128 12.04 -11.66 -10.41
C VAL A 128 11.70 -12.35 -11.72
N THR A 129 10.40 -12.48 -12.04
CA THR A 129 9.93 -13.17 -13.25
C THR A 129 10.35 -12.45 -14.51
N MET A 130 10.20 -11.14 -14.56
CA MET A 130 10.44 -10.36 -15.78
C MET A 130 11.92 -9.99 -15.99
N LYS A 131 12.75 -10.09 -14.95
CA LYS A 131 14.16 -9.70 -14.99
C LYS A 131 14.93 -10.36 -16.15
N LYS A 132 14.89 -11.69 -16.25
CA LYS A 132 15.61 -12.43 -17.31
C LYS A 132 15.14 -12.08 -18.72
N ILE A 133 13.87 -11.73 -18.88
CA ILE A 133 13.27 -11.40 -20.17
C ILE A 133 13.61 -9.99 -20.59
N THR A 134 13.49 -9.04 -19.64
CA THR A 134 13.90 -7.66 -19.91
C THR A 134 15.39 -7.58 -20.25
N ASP A 135 16.24 -8.38 -19.59
CA ASP A 135 17.67 -8.50 -19.94
C ASP A 135 17.85 -9.05 -21.37
N HIS A 136 17.09 -10.09 -21.76
CA HIS A 136 17.15 -10.65 -23.12
C HIS A 136 16.79 -9.61 -24.19
N PHE A 137 15.79 -8.77 -23.93
CA PHE A 137 15.36 -7.69 -24.83
C PHE A 137 16.15 -6.38 -24.66
N LYS A 138 17.24 -6.38 -23.89
CA LYS A 138 18.10 -5.22 -23.62
C LYS A 138 17.32 -4.03 -23.06
N ILE A 139 16.36 -4.30 -22.17
CA ILE A 139 15.63 -3.31 -21.39
C ILE A 139 16.44 -3.06 -20.13
N SER A 140 16.62 -1.80 -19.75
CA SER A 140 17.32 -1.47 -18.52
C SER A 140 16.54 -1.94 -17.30
N ARG A 141 17.27 -2.35 -16.25
CA ARG A 141 16.65 -2.77 -14.99
C ARG A 141 15.93 -1.61 -14.28
N GLU A 142 16.39 -0.38 -14.49
CA GLU A 142 15.71 0.82 -14.05
C GLU A 142 14.32 0.97 -14.68
N TYR A 143 14.17 0.61 -15.96
CA TYR A 143 12.87 0.66 -16.62
C TYR A 143 11.95 -0.46 -16.14
N LEU A 144 12.49 -1.67 -15.97
CA LEU A 144 11.77 -2.76 -15.34
C LEU A 144 11.27 -2.34 -13.94
N ALA A 145 12.16 -1.81 -13.11
CA ALA A 145 11.84 -1.37 -11.75
C ALA A 145 10.76 -0.28 -11.73
N TYR A 146 10.81 0.68 -12.65
CA TYR A 146 9.75 1.69 -12.80
C TYR A 146 8.38 1.07 -13.06
N ILE A 147 8.28 0.12 -14.00
CA ILE A 147 7.00 -0.54 -14.30
C ILE A 147 6.52 -1.34 -13.08
N VAL A 148 7.40 -2.14 -12.48
CA VAL A 148 7.08 -2.98 -11.34
C VAL A 148 6.57 -2.16 -10.16
N ASN A 149 7.31 -1.13 -9.74
CA ASN A 149 6.92 -0.29 -8.60
C ASN A 149 5.61 0.48 -8.88
N THR A 150 5.42 0.97 -10.11
CA THR A 150 4.24 1.74 -10.47
C THR A 150 2.99 0.87 -10.69
N THR A 151 3.13 -0.43 -10.92
CA THR A 151 2.01 -1.38 -10.98
C THR A 151 1.77 -2.12 -9.65
N SER A 152 2.59 -1.95 -8.64
CA SER A 152 2.38 -2.54 -7.31
C SER A 152 1.47 -1.67 -6.45
N ALA A 153 2.01 -0.81 -5.60
CA ALA A 153 1.21 0.02 -4.69
C ALA A 153 0.14 0.89 -5.38
N PRO A 154 0.42 1.60 -6.51
CA PRO A 154 -0.62 2.37 -7.21
C PRO A 154 -1.80 1.55 -7.70
N TRP A 155 -1.58 0.31 -8.10
CA TRP A 155 -2.64 -0.55 -8.58
C TRP A 155 -3.41 -1.21 -7.42
N CYS A 156 -2.72 -1.59 -6.33
CA CYS A 156 -3.36 -2.17 -5.15
C CYS A 156 -4.42 -1.27 -4.53
N VAL A 157 -4.25 0.05 -4.53
CA VAL A 157 -5.28 0.98 -4.01
C VAL A 157 -6.47 1.16 -4.95
N ILE A 158 -6.35 0.78 -6.21
CA ILE A 158 -7.44 0.87 -7.21
C ILE A 158 -8.27 -0.42 -7.20
N VAL A 159 -7.66 -1.56 -6.93
CA VAL A 159 -8.37 -2.84 -6.93
C VAL A 159 -9.01 -3.09 -5.57
N PRO A 160 -10.34 -3.32 -5.51
CA PRO A 160 -11.10 -3.32 -4.25
C PRO A 160 -10.87 -4.53 -3.34
N LEU A 161 -9.96 -5.42 -3.69
CA LEU A 161 -9.73 -6.70 -3.00
C LEU A 161 -8.25 -6.88 -2.62
N SER A 162 -7.54 -5.79 -2.39
CA SER A 162 -6.15 -5.79 -1.94
C SER A 162 -6.03 -5.60 -0.43
N THR A 163 -4.84 -5.87 0.12
CA THR A 163 -4.50 -5.55 1.52
C THR A 163 -4.68 -4.05 1.83
N TRP A 164 -4.42 -3.19 0.86
CA TRP A 164 -4.54 -1.73 0.99
C TRP A 164 -5.99 -1.28 1.15
N THR A 165 -6.89 -1.84 0.33
CA THR A 165 -8.32 -1.47 0.38
C THR A 165 -8.98 -1.96 1.67
N VAL A 166 -8.57 -3.13 2.17
CA VAL A 166 -9.01 -3.64 3.46
C VAL A 166 -8.55 -2.73 4.60
N PHE A 167 -7.30 -2.31 4.60
CA PHE A 167 -6.76 -1.39 5.60
C PHE A 167 -7.49 -0.05 5.61
N ILE A 168 -7.66 0.58 4.45
CA ILE A 168 -8.36 1.86 4.34
C ILE A 168 -9.83 1.68 4.75
N GLY A 169 -10.49 0.60 4.30
CA GLY A 169 -11.86 0.26 4.69
C GLY A 169 -12.03 0.18 6.21
N SER A 170 -11.09 -0.43 6.92
CA SER A 170 -11.12 -0.51 8.38
C SER A 170 -11.04 0.87 9.06
N ILE A 171 -10.25 1.79 8.50
CA ILE A 171 -10.18 3.18 8.98
C ILE A 171 -11.53 3.90 8.77
N LEU A 172 -12.16 3.68 7.59
CA LEU A 172 -13.47 4.29 7.30
C LEU A 172 -14.56 3.82 8.28
N GLU A 173 -14.56 2.53 8.65
CA GLU A 173 -15.45 1.97 9.67
C GLU A 173 -15.17 2.58 11.05
N LYS A 174 -13.90 2.65 11.43
CA LYS A 174 -13.48 3.25 12.70
C LYS A 174 -13.85 4.73 12.82
N CYS A 175 -13.86 5.43 11.70
CA CYS A 175 -14.32 6.82 11.62
C CYS A 175 -15.85 6.95 11.55
N LYS A 176 -16.61 5.84 11.57
CA LYS A 176 -18.07 5.78 11.40
C LYS A 176 -18.53 6.38 10.05
N PHE A 177 -17.64 6.45 9.08
CA PHE A 177 -17.97 6.86 7.71
C PHE A 177 -18.54 5.70 6.90
N ALA A 178 -18.11 4.48 7.20
CA ALA A 178 -18.70 3.26 6.70
C ALA A 178 -19.37 2.47 7.85
N PRO A 179 -20.49 1.76 7.59
CA PRO A 179 -21.02 0.77 8.52
C PRO A 179 -20.03 -0.35 8.75
N GLN A 180 -20.12 -1.00 9.90
CA GLN A 180 -19.26 -2.13 10.24
C GLN A 180 -19.35 -3.27 9.21
N GLY A 181 -18.20 -3.81 8.79
CA GLY A 181 -18.09 -4.84 7.75
C GLY A 181 -18.36 -4.33 6.33
N GLN A 182 -18.59 -3.02 6.11
CA GLN A 182 -18.86 -2.43 4.80
C GLN A 182 -17.77 -1.44 4.34
N GLY A 183 -16.66 -1.34 5.04
CA GLY A 183 -15.59 -0.40 4.71
C GLY A 183 -15.08 -0.58 3.29
N ASN A 184 -14.88 -1.81 2.84
CA ASN A 184 -14.47 -2.12 1.46
C ASN A 184 -15.53 -1.71 0.44
N HIS A 185 -16.82 -1.90 0.75
CA HIS A 185 -17.91 -1.50 -0.14
C HIS A 185 -17.96 0.03 -0.30
N VAL A 186 -17.81 0.77 0.80
CA VAL A 186 -17.74 2.24 0.75
C VAL A 186 -16.49 2.70 0.00
N TYR A 187 -15.37 1.99 0.15
CA TYR A 187 -14.13 2.30 -0.57
C TYR A 187 -14.27 2.22 -2.09
N LEU A 188 -15.15 1.36 -2.63
CA LEU A 188 -15.44 1.32 -4.07
C LEU A 188 -15.84 2.70 -4.62
N SER A 189 -16.57 3.49 -3.84
CA SER A 189 -16.98 4.85 -4.22
C SER A 189 -15.83 5.86 -4.15
N ILE A 190 -14.74 5.54 -3.48
CA ILE A 190 -13.54 6.39 -3.36
C ILE A 190 -12.56 6.13 -4.51
N ILE A 191 -12.51 4.91 -5.04
CA ILE A 191 -11.56 4.49 -6.10
C ILE A 191 -11.49 5.45 -7.30
N PRO A 192 -12.61 5.98 -7.84
CA PRO A 192 -12.56 6.94 -8.95
C PRO A 192 -11.77 8.22 -8.63
N TYR A 193 -11.68 8.57 -7.35
CA TYR A 193 -10.98 9.76 -6.87
C TYR A 193 -9.52 9.51 -6.48
N VAL A 194 -9.01 8.29 -6.59
CA VAL A 194 -7.59 7.97 -6.35
C VAL A 194 -6.77 8.35 -7.59
N THR A 195 -6.70 9.65 -7.89
CA THR A 195 -6.20 10.19 -9.17
C THR A 195 -4.76 9.82 -9.43
N TYR A 196 -3.87 9.88 -8.42
CA TYR A 196 -2.47 9.53 -8.61
C TYR A 196 -2.29 8.04 -8.96
N GLY A 197 -3.07 7.15 -8.36
CA GLY A 197 -3.06 5.72 -8.70
C GLY A 197 -3.39 5.52 -10.19
N TRP A 198 -4.49 6.10 -10.66
CA TRP A 198 -4.90 6.01 -12.06
C TRP A 198 -3.88 6.62 -13.01
N VAL A 199 -3.46 7.85 -12.75
CA VAL A 199 -2.52 8.58 -13.64
C VAL A 199 -1.19 7.86 -13.72
N SER A 200 -0.62 7.40 -12.60
CA SER A 200 0.69 6.73 -12.59
C SER A 200 0.67 5.41 -13.37
N VAL A 201 -0.35 4.58 -13.17
CA VAL A 201 -0.49 3.30 -13.88
C VAL A 201 -0.73 3.48 -15.37
N LEU A 202 -1.56 4.47 -15.76
CA LEU A 202 -1.84 4.79 -17.16
C LEU A 202 -0.68 5.51 -17.86
N LEU A 203 0.22 6.13 -17.09
CA LEU A 203 1.43 6.76 -17.64
C LEU A 203 2.37 5.72 -18.26
N ILE A 204 2.42 4.50 -17.72
CA ILE A 204 3.34 3.44 -18.17
C ILE A 204 3.12 3.10 -19.65
N PRO A 205 1.91 2.75 -20.13
CA PRO A 205 1.64 2.53 -21.55
C PRO A 205 2.07 3.70 -22.44
N LEU A 206 1.87 4.95 -22.00
CA LEU A 206 2.26 6.14 -22.75
C LEU A 206 3.79 6.25 -22.89
N VAL A 207 4.54 5.87 -21.87
CA VAL A 207 6.01 5.80 -21.93
C VAL A 207 6.45 4.65 -22.84
N ILE A 208 5.81 3.47 -22.76
CA ILE A 208 6.15 2.29 -23.59
C ILE A 208 5.93 2.59 -25.09
N VAL A 209 4.83 3.27 -25.44
CA VAL A 209 4.54 3.63 -26.83
C VAL A 209 5.43 4.77 -27.32
N GLY A 210 5.96 5.60 -26.41
CA GLY A 210 6.84 6.73 -26.72
C GLY A 210 6.10 8.07 -26.83
N VAL A 211 4.83 8.16 -26.42
CA VAL A 211 4.09 9.43 -26.31
C VAL A 211 4.75 10.32 -25.29
N ILE A 212 5.13 9.72 -24.15
CA ILE A 212 5.97 10.40 -23.15
C ILE A 212 7.39 9.91 -23.34
N PRO A 213 8.34 10.82 -23.63
CA PRO A 213 9.71 10.43 -23.90
C PRO A 213 10.40 9.91 -22.63
N MET A 214 11.39 9.07 -22.81
CA MET A 214 12.30 8.72 -21.72
C MET A 214 13.13 9.93 -21.35
N ILE A 215 13.20 10.25 -20.04
CA ILE A 215 13.88 11.42 -19.49
C ILE A 215 14.90 11.04 -18.42
N GLY A 216 15.86 11.92 -18.21
CA GLY A 216 16.81 11.83 -17.12
C GLY A 216 17.64 10.54 -17.09
N ARG A 217 17.75 9.95 -15.90
CA ARG A 217 18.55 8.74 -15.66
C ARG A 217 17.97 7.51 -16.33
N MET A 218 16.65 7.42 -16.48
CA MET A 218 15.99 6.32 -17.21
C MET A 218 16.47 6.25 -18.67
N LYS A 219 16.49 7.40 -19.37
CA LYS A 219 16.98 7.48 -20.75
C LYS A 219 18.43 7.02 -20.86
N LYS A 220 19.29 7.48 -19.92
CA LYS A 220 20.69 7.09 -19.90
C LYS A 220 20.87 5.57 -19.64
N ALA A 221 20.13 5.01 -18.70
CA ALA A 221 20.16 3.58 -18.40
C ALA A 221 19.75 2.74 -19.61
N GLU A 222 18.68 3.16 -20.30
CA GLU A 222 18.16 2.45 -21.47
C GLU A 222 19.14 2.50 -22.68
N MET A 223 19.82 3.62 -22.88
CA MET A 223 20.89 3.74 -23.88
C MET A 223 22.09 2.82 -23.59
N LEU A 224 22.50 2.72 -22.30
CA LEU A 224 23.61 1.85 -21.88
C LEU A 224 23.22 0.38 -22.06
N SER A 225 22.00 -0.01 -21.70
CA SER A 225 21.50 -1.38 -21.87
C SER A 225 21.43 -1.77 -23.36
N ALA A 226 21.00 -0.87 -24.23
CA ALA A 226 20.94 -1.10 -25.68
C ALA A 226 22.33 -1.38 -26.27
N ASN A 227 23.39 -0.72 -25.76
CA ASN A 227 24.75 -0.82 -26.23
C ASN A 227 25.59 -1.94 -25.55
N HIS A 228 24.98 -2.85 -24.81
CA HIS A 228 25.66 -3.91 -24.04
C HIS A 228 26.70 -3.45 -22.99
N ILE A 229 26.70 -2.17 -22.61
CA ILE A 229 27.48 -1.68 -21.48
C ILE A 229 26.66 -1.93 -20.22
N ILE A 230 26.50 -3.20 -19.86
CA ILE A 230 25.88 -3.59 -18.59
C ILE A 230 26.89 -3.25 -17.50
N ALA A 231 26.58 -2.29 -16.66
CA ALA A 231 27.27 -2.18 -15.38
C ALA A 231 27.00 -3.51 -14.64
N LEU A 232 28.08 -4.28 -14.39
CA LEU A 232 28.00 -5.49 -13.58
C LEU A 232 27.18 -5.21 -12.33
N PRO A 233 26.35 -6.17 -11.87
CA PRO A 233 25.61 -6.02 -10.63
C PRO A 233 26.59 -5.68 -9.51
N VAL A 234 26.27 -4.67 -8.73
CA VAL A 234 26.84 -4.57 -7.38
C VAL A 234 26.44 -5.90 -6.74
N GLU A 235 27.41 -6.62 -6.16
CA GLU A 235 27.15 -7.76 -5.28
C GLU A 235 26.22 -7.30 -4.16
N LEU A 236 24.94 -7.25 -4.46
CA LEU A 236 23.90 -7.32 -3.46
C LEU A 236 23.94 -8.79 -3.04
N GLU A 237 24.33 -9.03 -1.78
CA GLU A 237 24.09 -10.31 -1.15
C GLU A 237 22.78 -10.84 -1.68
N GLU A 238 22.80 -12.01 -2.27
CA GLU A 238 21.60 -12.73 -2.66
C GLU A 238 20.69 -12.76 -1.43
N ILE A 239 19.80 -11.78 -1.32
CA ILE A 239 18.57 -12.05 -0.63
C ILE A 239 17.88 -13.03 -1.57
N THR A 240 18.40 -14.25 -1.53
CA THR A 240 17.67 -15.40 -1.91
C THR A 240 16.37 -15.24 -1.15
N ILE A 241 15.30 -14.80 -1.84
CA ILE A 241 14.00 -15.28 -1.43
C ILE A 241 14.22 -16.78 -1.50
N GLN A 242 14.69 -17.33 -0.37
CA GLN A 242 14.56 -18.74 -0.10
C GLN A 242 13.06 -18.97 0.02
N SER A 243 12.36 -18.84 -1.10
CA SER A 243 11.31 -19.76 -1.38
C SER A 243 12.01 -21.11 -1.55
N SER A 244 12.52 -21.64 -0.45
CA SER A 244 12.60 -23.09 -0.31
C SER A 244 11.14 -23.49 -0.56
N GLY A 245 10.85 -23.85 -1.80
CA GLY A 245 9.53 -24.35 -2.19
C GLY A 245 9.14 -25.46 -1.25
N PHE A 246 7.90 -25.86 -1.26
CA PHE A 246 7.56 -27.09 -0.54
C PHE A 246 8.49 -28.21 -1.03
N GLU A 247 9.01 -29.01 -0.13
CA GLU A 247 9.78 -30.22 -0.46
C GLU A 247 8.83 -31.22 -1.13
N THR A 248 8.73 -31.17 -2.44
CA THR A 248 7.80 -31.97 -3.24
C THR A 248 8.42 -32.28 -4.60
N ASP A 249 8.13 -33.49 -5.11
CA ASP A 249 8.49 -33.91 -6.48
C ASP A 249 7.61 -33.23 -7.55
N LYS A 250 6.62 -32.42 -7.14
CA LYS A 250 5.70 -31.78 -8.09
C LYS A 250 6.32 -30.55 -8.74
N LYS A 251 6.19 -30.49 -10.05
CA LYS A 251 6.58 -29.32 -10.82
C LYS A 251 5.66 -28.13 -10.49
N PRO A 252 6.19 -26.91 -10.34
CA PRO A 252 5.39 -25.73 -10.19
C PRO A 252 4.34 -25.59 -11.30
N SER A 253 3.14 -25.16 -10.94
CA SER A 253 2.02 -24.97 -11.88
C SER A 253 1.37 -23.61 -11.63
N SER A 254 1.00 -22.89 -12.69
CA SER A 254 0.24 -21.65 -12.62
C SER A 254 -1.09 -21.81 -11.89
N LEU A 255 -1.66 -23.03 -11.86
CA LEU A 255 -2.89 -23.33 -11.13
C LEU A 255 -2.71 -23.19 -9.61
N PHE A 256 -1.50 -23.36 -9.08
CA PHE A 256 -1.22 -23.17 -7.65
C PHE A 256 -1.32 -21.70 -7.21
N PHE A 257 -1.35 -20.77 -8.14
CA PHE A 257 -1.58 -19.35 -7.91
C PHE A 257 -3.00 -18.92 -8.33
N ILE A 258 -3.41 -19.28 -9.55
CA ILE A 258 -4.68 -18.83 -10.14
C ILE A 258 -5.88 -19.35 -9.35
N LEU A 259 -5.88 -20.62 -8.96
CA LEU A 259 -7.05 -21.25 -8.34
C LEU A 259 -7.32 -20.72 -6.92
N PRO A 260 -6.33 -20.61 -6.01
CA PRO A 260 -6.50 -19.94 -4.73
C PRO A 260 -7.01 -18.50 -4.86
N LEU A 261 -6.43 -17.73 -5.76
CA LEU A 261 -6.83 -16.36 -6.01
C LEU A 261 -8.28 -16.29 -6.51
N ALA A 262 -8.63 -17.09 -7.52
CA ALA A 262 -9.98 -17.12 -8.10
C ALA A 262 -11.04 -17.52 -7.05
N VAL A 263 -10.76 -18.53 -6.22
CA VAL A 263 -11.69 -18.95 -5.16
C VAL A 263 -11.88 -17.82 -4.15
N THR A 264 -10.80 -17.17 -3.70
CA THR A 264 -10.89 -16.05 -2.76
C THR A 264 -11.73 -14.91 -3.34
N LEU A 265 -11.48 -14.51 -4.59
CA LEU A 265 -12.20 -13.43 -5.26
C LEU A 265 -13.69 -13.75 -5.46
N VAL A 266 -13.99 -14.96 -5.98
CA VAL A 266 -15.36 -15.40 -6.22
C VAL A 266 -16.14 -15.49 -4.91
N CYS A 267 -15.54 -16.07 -3.87
CA CYS A 267 -16.20 -16.18 -2.58
C CYS A 267 -16.42 -14.81 -1.93
N THR A 268 -15.45 -13.87 -2.00
CA THR A 268 -15.64 -12.52 -1.52
C THR A 268 -16.80 -11.82 -2.23
N PHE A 269 -16.88 -11.96 -3.56
CA PHE A 269 -17.99 -11.40 -4.35
C PHE A 269 -19.35 -12.02 -3.95
N LEU A 270 -19.42 -13.36 -3.85
CA LEU A 270 -20.65 -14.07 -3.47
C LEU A 270 -21.10 -13.76 -2.04
N MET A 271 -20.19 -13.37 -1.17
CA MET A 271 -20.45 -12.98 0.23
C MET A 271 -20.68 -11.46 0.40
N ASN A 272 -21.18 -10.78 -0.63
CA ASN A 272 -21.45 -9.34 -0.62
C ASN A 272 -20.21 -8.48 -0.29
N TYR A 273 -19.07 -8.81 -0.87
CA TYR A 273 -17.77 -8.16 -0.65
C TYR A 273 -17.25 -8.25 0.80
N ASP A 274 -17.72 -9.24 1.57
CA ASP A 274 -17.18 -9.51 2.90
C ASP A 274 -15.80 -10.16 2.76
N ALA A 275 -14.76 -9.34 2.99
CA ALA A 275 -13.37 -9.75 2.83
C ALA A 275 -12.98 -10.85 3.83
N LEU A 276 -13.51 -10.83 5.07
CA LEU A 276 -13.18 -11.83 6.08
C LEU A 276 -13.70 -13.23 5.67
N LYS A 277 -14.95 -13.31 5.26
CA LYS A 277 -15.53 -14.57 4.79
C LYS A 277 -14.81 -15.10 3.55
N GLY A 278 -14.54 -14.20 2.60
CA GLY A 278 -13.83 -14.55 1.36
C GLY A 278 -12.45 -15.12 1.61
N ILE A 279 -11.64 -14.43 2.45
CA ILE A 279 -10.27 -14.87 2.73
C ILE A 279 -10.22 -16.14 3.60
N MET A 280 -11.13 -16.31 4.56
CA MET A 280 -11.23 -17.53 5.34
C MET A 280 -11.46 -18.75 4.45
N ILE A 281 -12.41 -18.65 3.50
CA ILE A 281 -12.68 -19.70 2.52
C ILE A 281 -11.45 -19.89 1.61
N GLY A 282 -10.84 -18.81 1.14
CA GLY A 282 -9.67 -18.84 0.27
C GLY A 282 -8.47 -19.53 0.90
N VAL A 283 -8.12 -19.22 2.14
CA VAL A 283 -7.01 -19.88 2.86
C VAL A 283 -7.33 -21.33 3.13
N THR A 284 -8.55 -21.63 3.61
CA THR A 284 -8.97 -23.01 3.90
C THR A 284 -8.97 -23.86 2.63
N PHE A 285 -9.54 -23.35 1.53
CA PHE A 285 -9.50 -24.01 0.24
C PHE A 285 -8.07 -24.28 -0.22
N THR A 286 -7.21 -23.28 -0.16
CA THR A 286 -5.81 -23.37 -0.60
C THR A 286 -5.05 -24.42 0.21
N PHE A 287 -5.22 -24.40 1.53
CA PHE A 287 -4.60 -25.38 2.43
C PHE A 287 -5.03 -26.80 2.09
N VAL A 288 -6.34 -27.05 1.98
CA VAL A 288 -6.90 -28.36 1.65
C VAL A 288 -6.50 -28.80 0.23
N TYR A 289 -6.57 -27.89 -0.74
CA TYR A 289 -6.13 -28.14 -2.12
C TYR A 289 -4.67 -28.59 -2.17
N TYR A 290 -3.75 -27.85 -1.52
CA TYR A 290 -2.34 -28.21 -1.51
C TYR A 290 -2.07 -29.51 -0.77
N LEU A 291 -2.83 -29.82 0.26
CA LEU A 291 -2.74 -31.09 0.97
C LEU A 291 -3.19 -32.26 0.09
N ILE A 292 -4.35 -32.15 -0.59
CA ILE A 292 -4.88 -33.18 -1.49
C ILE A 292 -3.92 -33.48 -2.64
N ILE A 293 -3.38 -32.43 -3.26
CA ILE A 293 -2.42 -32.59 -4.33
C ILE A 293 -1.01 -32.97 -3.84
N LYS A 294 -0.80 -33.14 -2.54
CA LYS A 294 0.49 -33.48 -1.92
C LYS A 294 1.61 -32.49 -2.31
N LEU A 295 1.30 -31.20 -2.33
CA LEU A 295 2.27 -30.16 -2.61
C LEU A 295 3.16 -29.90 -1.39
N GLY A 296 2.64 -30.08 -0.18
CA GLY A 296 3.36 -30.00 1.08
C GLY A 296 2.72 -30.90 2.13
N THR A 297 3.44 -31.17 3.21
CA THR A 297 2.88 -31.86 4.37
C THR A 297 1.98 -30.94 5.17
N PHE A 298 1.10 -31.50 6.01
CA PHE A 298 0.25 -30.71 6.91
C PHE A 298 1.07 -29.72 7.75
N GLN A 299 2.20 -30.17 8.28
CA GLN A 299 3.09 -29.34 9.09
C GLN A 299 3.66 -28.18 8.27
N GLN A 300 4.21 -28.43 7.08
CA GLN A 300 4.78 -27.39 6.20
C GLN A 300 3.74 -26.34 5.79
N LEU A 301 2.51 -26.79 5.48
CA LEU A 301 1.41 -25.88 5.13
C LEU A 301 0.99 -25.03 6.35
N SER A 302 0.88 -25.64 7.52
CA SER A 302 0.55 -24.94 8.76
C SER A 302 1.62 -23.89 9.12
N GLU A 303 2.89 -24.27 9.09
CA GLU A 303 4.01 -23.32 9.32
C GLU A 303 3.98 -22.17 8.32
N THR A 304 3.62 -22.44 7.07
CA THR A 304 3.52 -21.41 6.04
C THR A 304 2.37 -20.45 6.30
N VAL A 305 1.20 -20.96 6.75
CA VAL A 305 0.06 -20.12 7.15
C VAL A 305 0.46 -19.17 8.29
N PHE A 306 1.09 -19.71 9.35
CA PHE A 306 1.53 -18.88 10.48
C PHE A 306 2.65 -17.91 10.11
N SER A 307 3.60 -18.32 9.29
CA SER A 307 4.67 -17.44 8.80
C SER A 307 4.10 -16.30 7.95
N GLY A 308 3.14 -16.60 7.08
CA GLY A 308 2.44 -15.59 6.29
C GLY A 308 1.64 -14.61 7.15
N PHE A 309 0.94 -15.11 8.18
CA PHE A 309 0.25 -14.24 9.15
C PHE A 309 1.24 -13.32 9.87
N ASN A 310 2.37 -13.89 10.32
CA ASN A 310 3.44 -13.15 10.99
C ASN A 310 4.03 -12.03 10.12
N SER A 311 4.08 -12.19 8.81
CA SER A 311 4.57 -11.15 7.90
C SER A 311 3.74 -9.87 7.93
N MET A 312 2.50 -9.93 8.40
CA MET A 312 1.59 -8.79 8.53
C MET A 312 1.65 -8.09 9.90
N ILE A 313 2.41 -8.62 10.87
CA ILE A 313 2.43 -8.09 12.25
C ILE A 313 2.82 -6.62 12.29
N TYR A 314 3.79 -6.19 11.51
CA TYR A 314 4.22 -4.79 11.47
C TYR A 314 3.08 -3.86 11.00
N ALA A 315 2.39 -4.22 9.92
CA ALA A 315 1.25 -3.47 9.43
C ALA A 315 0.11 -3.43 10.46
N LEU A 316 -0.19 -4.57 11.10
CA LEU A 316 -1.19 -4.66 12.16
C LEU A 316 -0.85 -3.82 13.39
N ALA A 317 0.41 -3.80 13.79
CA ALA A 317 0.87 -2.94 14.88
C ALA A 317 0.66 -1.45 14.57
N LEU A 318 0.93 -1.02 13.32
CA LEU A 318 0.63 0.34 12.86
C LEU A 318 -0.87 0.67 12.94
N VAL A 319 -1.74 -0.27 12.54
CA VAL A 319 -3.21 -0.11 12.65
C VAL A 319 -3.62 0.13 14.09
N ILE A 320 -3.20 -0.75 15.00
CA ILE A 320 -3.57 -0.66 16.43
C ILE A 320 -3.10 0.68 17.01
N MET A 321 -1.84 1.07 16.76
CA MET A 321 -1.30 2.34 17.26
C MET A 321 -2.02 3.55 16.67
N SER A 322 -2.48 3.47 15.41
CA SER A 322 -3.25 4.54 14.79
C SER A 322 -4.63 4.72 15.43
N TYR A 323 -5.28 3.62 15.80
CA TYR A 323 -6.56 3.68 16.50
C TYR A 323 -6.42 4.25 17.92
N ILE A 324 -5.31 3.94 18.60
CA ILE A 324 -4.97 4.57 19.88
C ILE A 324 -4.72 6.07 19.71
N LEU A 325 -3.99 6.48 18.66
CA LEU A 325 -3.77 7.90 18.37
C LEU A 325 -5.08 8.62 18.05
N LYS A 326 -6.01 7.95 17.36
CA LYS A 326 -7.35 8.49 17.14
C LYS A 326 -8.11 8.69 18.46
N ASP A 327 -8.08 7.71 19.39
CA ASP A 327 -8.69 7.84 20.73
C ASP A 327 -8.10 9.02 21.52
N VAL A 328 -6.79 9.24 21.44
CA VAL A 328 -6.13 10.43 21.99
C VAL A 328 -6.66 11.71 21.35
N GLY A 329 -6.73 11.75 20.01
CA GLY A 329 -7.25 12.91 19.29
C GLY A 329 -8.72 13.25 19.64
N ASP A 330 -9.56 12.22 19.75
CA ASP A 330 -10.96 12.36 20.12
C ASP A 330 -11.09 12.92 21.55
N LYS A 331 -10.32 12.41 22.53
CA LYS A 331 -10.30 12.90 23.92
C LYS A 331 -9.83 14.36 24.02
N MET A 332 -8.86 14.76 23.19
CA MET A 332 -8.31 16.11 23.20
C MET A 332 -9.11 17.11 22.36
N GLY A 333 -10.12 16.67 21.62
CA GLY A 333 -10.91 17.54 20.73
C GLY A 333 -10.11 18.04 19.52
N LEU A 334 -9.15 17.24 19.03
CA LEU A 334 -8.28 17.57 17.91
C LEU A 334 -9.06 17.98 16.66
N THR A 335 -10.08 17.22 16.34
CA THR A 335 -10.90 17.43 15.14
C THR A 335 -11.56 18.80 15.15
N ASP A 336 -12.22 19.16 16.25
CA ASP A 336 -12.90 20.45 16.39
C ASP A 336 -11.91 21.63 16.33
N TYR A 337 -10.74 21.46 16.95
CA TYR A 337 -9.70 22.47 16.91
C TYR A 337 -9.17 22.73 15.49
N VAL A 338 -8.88 21.66 14.75
CA VAL A 338 -8.39 21.74 13.36
C VAL A 338 -9.46 22.38 12.47
N ILE A 339 -10.71 21.94 12.57
CA ILE A 339 -11.83 22.47 11.78
C ILE A 339 -11.99 23.98 11.98
N ASN A 340 -12.04 24.42 13.23
CA ASN A 340 -12.23 25.84 13.55
C ASN A 340 -11.03 26.70 13.10
N GLY A 341 -9.83 26.16 13.15
CA GLY A 341 -8.62 26.85 12.70
C GLY A 341 -8.49 26.97 11.18
N VAL A 342 -8.94 25.98 10.43
CA VAL A 342 -8.73 25.86 8.98
C VAL A 342 -9.91 26.43 8.18
N LYS A 343 -11.13 26.30 8.67
CA LYS A 343 -12.36 26.70 7.98
C LYS A 343 -12.34 28.12 7.37
N PRO A 344 -11.75 29.16 8.01
CA PRO A 344 -11.73 30.52 7.44
C PRO A 344 -10.84 30.68 6.21
N TYR A 345 -9.91 29.75 5.96
CA TYR A 345 -8.82 29.91 4.99
C TYR A 345 -8.89 28.95 3.81
N ILE A 346 -9.71 27.88 3.87
CA ILE A 346 -9.78 26.85 2.83
C ILE A 346 -11.17 26.84 2.19
N ASN A 347 -11.18 26.99 0.87
CA ASN A 347 -12.36 26.77 0.05
C ASN A 347 -12.60 25.28 -0.15
N LYS A 348 -13.86 24.85 -0.14
CA LYS A 348 -14.28 23.45 -0.32
C LYS A 348 -13.76 22.85 -1.63
N GLU A 349 -13.71 23.64 -2.70
CA GLU A 349 -13.27 23.23 -4.04
C GLU A 349 -11.77 22.90 -4.07
N LEU A 350 -10.97 23.60 -3.27
CA LEU A 350 -9.50 23.41 -3.22
C LEU A 350 -9.04 22.40 -2.16
N LEU A 351 -9.94 21.97 -1.27
CA LEU A 351 -9.56 21.05 -0.20
C LEU A 351 -8.86 19.78 -0.70
N PRO A 352 -9.35 19.04 -1.73
CA PRO A 352 -8.68 17.83 -2.19
C PRO A 352 -7.26 18.05 -2.71
N VAL A 353 -7.02 19.11 -3.48
CA VAL A 353 -5.68 19.41 -3.98
C VAL A 353 -4.74 19.88 -2.87
N ILE A 354 -5.23 20.65 -1.90
CA ILE A 354 -4.43 21.07 -0.73
C ILE A 354 -4.01 19.85 0.08
N ILE A 355 -4.92 18.91 0.34
CA ILE A 355 -4.62 17.64 1.00
C ILE A 355 -3.56 16.90 0.19
N PHE A 356 -3.80 16.70 -1.10
CA PHE A 356 -2.90 15.94 -1.96
C PHE A 356 -1.47 16.53 -1.95
N VAL A 357 -1.32 17.83 -2.18
CA VAL A 357 -0.01 18.48 -2.24
C VAL A 357 0.69 18.48 -0.87
N SER A 358 -0.01 18.90 0.18
CA SER A 358 0.60 19.05 1.52
C SER A 358 1.02 17.70 2.12
N ILE A 359 0.13 16.70 2.05
CA ILE A 359 0.40 15.39 2.65
C ILE A 359 1.37 14.59 1.80
N SER A 360 1.44 14.82 0.47
CA SER A 360 2.46 14.20 -0.38
C SER A 360 3.89 14.54 0.03
N LEU A 361 4.14 15.73 0.53
CA LEU A 361 5.45 16.10 1.08
C LEU A 361 5.81 15.29 2.32
N ILE A 362 4.82 15.02 3.16
CA ILE A 362 4.98 14.20 4.37
C ILE A 362 5.25 12.74 3.98
N THR A 363 4.43 12.16 3.09
CA THR A 363 4.61 10.77 2.64
C THR A 363 5.93 10.56 1.90
N TYR A 364 6.35 11.52 1.09
CA TYR A 364 7.68 11.51 0.47
C TYR A 364 8.80 11.49 1.50
N SER A 365 8.67 12.28 2.58
CA SER A 365 9.67 12.40 3.63
C SER A 365 9.69 11.24 4.61
N THR A 366 8.57 10.55 4.82
CA THR A 366 8.45 9.43 5.77
C THR A 366 8.66 8.08 5.09
N GLY A 367 8.36 7.97 3.80
CA GLY A 367 8.32 6.71 3.08
C GLY A 367 7.19 5.76 3.49
N SER A 368 6.31 6.19 4.41
CA SER A 368 5.24 5.36 4.98
C SER A 368 3.87 5.85 4.52
N SER A 369 3.17 5.02 3.78
CA SER A 369 1.78 5.27 3.38
C SER A 369 0.80 4.91 4.49
N TRP A 370 1.02 3.77 5.13
CA TRP A 370 0.14 3.21 6.16
C TRP A 370 -0.04 4.16 7.35
N GLY A 371 1.06 4.67 7.90
CA GLY A 371 1.03 5.62 9.02
C GLY A 371 0.31 6.93 8.67
N VAL A 372 0.49 7.42 7.44
CA VAL A 372 -0.16 8.65 6.98
C VAL A 372 -1.67 8.45 6.83
N TYR A 373 -2.14 7.36 6.23
CA TYR A 373 -3.57 7.07 6.13
C TYR A 373 -4.24 6.99 7.51
N ALA A 374 -3.58 6.33 8.44
CA ALA A 374 -4.06 6.14 9.80
C ALA A 374 -4.27 7.46 10.56
N VAL A 375 -3.41 8.44 10.32
CA VAL A 375 -3.47 9.76 10.97
C VAL A 375 -4.39 10.72 10.22
N VAL A 376 -4.29 10.75 8.89
CA VAL A 376 -4.88 11.84 8.09
C VAL A 376 -6.35 11.58 7.75
N ILE A 377 -6.75 10.34 7.45
CA ILE A 377 -8.14 10.02 7.09
C ILE A 377 -9.13 10.42 8.21
N PRO A 378 -8.88 10.10 9.50
CA PRO A 378 -9.76 10.52 10.60
C PRO A 378 -9.92 12.05 10.75
N ILE A 379 -8.94 12.83 10.31
CA ILE A 379 -8.99 14.29 10.35
C ILE A 379 -9.72 14.84 9.13
N VAL A 380 -9.46 14.27 7.96
CA VAL A 380 -9.99 14.77 6.68
C VAL A 380 -11.49 14.53 6.54
N ILE A 381 -12.03 13.42 7.02
CA ILE A 381 -13.46 13.11 6.93
C ILE A 381 -14.30 14.21 7.56
N PRO A 382 -14.16 14.54 8.88
CA PRO A 382 -14.95 15.58 9.51
C PRO A 382 -14.62 16.98 8.97
N LEU A 383 -13.38 17.24 8.58
CA LEU A 383 -12.98 18.50 7.94
C LEU A 383 -13.74 18.72 6.62
N ALA A 384 -13.77 17.73 5.74
CA ALA A 384 -14.47 17.82 4.46
C ALA A 384 -16.00 18.00 4.65
N HIS A 385 -16.61 17.26 5.59
CA HIS A 385 -18.01 17.44 5.95
C HIS A 385 -18.31 18.87 6.40
N THR A 386 -17.48 19.43 7.29
CA THR A 386 -17.72 20.76 7.87
C THR A 386 -17.54 21.90 6.85
N LEU A 387 -16.63 21.71 5.91
CA LEU A 387 -16.40 22.66 4.81
C LEU A 387 -17.43 22.51 3.69
N GLY A 388 -18.24 21.44 3.68
CA GLY A 388 -19.14 21.10 2.59
C GLY A 388 -18.40 20.66 1.33
N ALA A 389 -17.16 20.14 1.48
CA ALA A 389 -16.36 19.58 0.40
C ALA A 389 -16.78 18.13 0.10
N ASN A 390 -16.45 17.64 -1.08
CA ASN A 390 -16.68 16.24 -1.43
C ASN A 390 -15.78 15.32 -0.60
N VAL A 391 -16.38 14.57 0.34
CA VAL A 391 -15.66 13.72 1.29
C VAL A 391 -14.97 12.55 0.58
N LEU A 392 -15.62 11.91 -0.39
CA LEU A 392 -15.03 10.79 -1.15
C LEU A 392 -13.79 11.24 -1.90
N MET A 393 -13.85 12.40 -2.55
CA MET A 393 -12.71 13.01 -3.24
C MET A 393 -11.57 13.38 -2.27
N SER A 394 -11.93 13.91 -1.11
CA SER A 394 -10.94 14.27 -0.07
C SER A 394 -10.20 13.04 0.47
N ILE A 395 -10.92 11.93 0.70
CA ILE A 395 -10.31 10.65 1.08
C ILE A 395 -9.45 10.10 -0.07
N GLY A 396 -9.96 10.14 -1.32
CA GLY A 396 -9.20 9.74 -2.51
C GLY A 396 -7.90 10.53 -2.68
N ALA A 397 -7.91 11.82 -2.32
CA ALA A 397 -6.72 12.65 -2.27
C ALA A 397 -5.71 12.15 -1.23
N VAL A 398 -6.15 11.81 0.00
CA VAL A 398 -5.28 11.22 1.02
C VAL A 398 -4.69 9.90 0.54
N VAL A 399 -5.49 9.01 -0.04
CA VAL A 399 -5.01 7.74 -0.58
C VAL A 399 -3.96 7.97 -1.67
N SER A 400 -4.20 8.91 -2.56
CA SER A 400 -3.25 9.30 -3.61
C SER A 400 -1.91 9.79 -3.05
N THR A 401 -1.89 10.45 -1.87
CA THR A 401 -0.63 10.90 -1.25
C THR A 401 0.27 9.75 -0.83
N GLY A 402 -0.31 8.71 -0.21
CA GLY A 402 0.46 7.54 0.20
C GLY A 402 1.03 6.78 -0.98
N VAL A 403 0.25 6.64 -2.04
CA VAL A 403 0.72 6.02 -3.28
C VAL A 403 1.84 6.83 -3.93
N PHE A 404 1.74 8.16 -3.95
CA PHE A 404 2.85 9.02 -4.37
C PHE A 404 4.08 8.80 -3.51
N GLY A 405 3.92 8.72 -2.18
CA GLY A 405 5.02 8.44 -1.26
C GLY A 405 5.71 7.11 -1.56
N SER A 406 4.94 6.03 -1.75
CA SER A 406 5.49 4.72 -2.12
C SER A 406 6.29 4.76 -3.42
N ASN A 407 5.86 5.57 -4.40
CA ASN A 407 6.52 5.69 -5.69
C ASN A 407 7.69 6.67 -5.70
N ALA A 408 7.59 7.78 -5.01
CA ALA A 408 8.56 8.89 -5.11
C ALA A 408 9.65 8.83 -4.04
N CYS A 409 9.38 8.28 -2.86
CA CYS A 409 10.32 8.21 -1.76
C CYS A 409 11.52 7.32 -2.08
N LEU A 410 12.72 7.79 -1.71
CA LEU A 410 13.97 7.09 -2.00
C LEU A 410 14.17 5.80 -1.18
N TYR A 411 13.40 5.60 -0.13
CA TYR A 411 13.56 4.51 0.83
C TYR A 411 12.22 3.94 1.32
N SER A 412 11.15 4.11 0.56
CA SER A 412 9.89 3.40 0.86
C SER A 412 10.06 1.89 0.69
N ASP A 413 9.26 1.12 1.43
CA ASP A 413 9.27 -0.34 1.38
C ASP A 413 9.10 -0.85 -0.06
N ALA A 414 8.13 -0.30 -0.80
CA ALA A 414 7.88 -0.65 -2.19
C ALA A 414 9.10 -0.37 -3.09
N THR A 415 9.79 0.76 -2.89
CA THR A 415 11.01 1.10 -3.65
C THR A 415 12.16 0.15 -3.35
N ILE A 416 12.36 -0.22 -2.08
CA ILE A 416 13.41 -1.16 -1.65
C ILE A 416 13.15 -2.55 -2.23
N LEU A 417 11.94 -3.09 -2.04
CA LEU A 417 11.57 -4.42 -2.54
C LEU A 417 11.64 -4.52 -4.06
N THR A 418 11.18 -3.49 -4.77
CA THR A 418 11.31 -3.42 -6.22
C THR A 418 12.77 -3.39 -6.65
N SER A 419 13.61 -2.63 -5.97
CA SER A 419 15.05 -2.58 -6.26
C SER A 419 15.72 -3.94 -6.11
N GLN A 420 15.37 -4.68 -5.06
CA GLN A 420 15.86 -6.03 -4.79
C GLN A 420 15.40 -7.03 -5.85
N SER A 421 14.11 -7.06 -6.16
CA SER A 421 13.52 -8.02 -7.10
C SER A 421 14.02 -7.80 -8.54
N THR A 422 14.29 -6.56 -8.92
CA THR A 422 14.78 -6.18 -10.24
C THR A 422 16.31 -6.08 -10.32
N ASP A 423 17.01 -6.26 -9.19
CA ASP A 423 18.47 -6.26 -9.09
C ASP A 423 19.09 -4.94 -9.59
N VAL A 424 18.53 -3.85 -9.14
CA VAL A 424 19.00 -2.49 -9.39
C VAL A 424 19.24 -1.78 -8.05
N SER A 425 20.26 -0.94 -7.95
CA SER A 425 20.46 -0.20 -6.70
C SER A 425 19.30 0.75 -6.42
N ASN A 426 18.90 0.85 -5.15
CA ASN A 426 17.76 1.64 -4.71
C ASN A 426 17.82 3.10 -5.21
N LEU A 427 18.98 3.75 -5.12
CA LEU A 427 19.15 5.13 -5.60
C LEU A 427 19.03 5.25 -7.13
N LYS A 428 19.51 4.25 -7.90
CA LYS A 428 19.35 4.27 -9.36
C LYS A 428 17.89 4.13 -9.75
N HIS A 429 17.17 3.19 -9.12
CA HIS A 429 15.75 3.02 -9.32
C HIS A 429 14.99 4.30 -8.98
N SER A 430 15.10 4.80 -7.75
CA SER A 430 14.37 5.96 -7.27
C SER A 430 14.58 7.20 -8.14
N PHE A 431 15.83 7.53 -8.47
CA PHE A 431 16.12 8.70 -9.31
C PHE A 431 15.72 8.52 -10.79
N SER A 432 15.61 7.31 -11.30
CA SER A 432 15.11 7.06 -12.65
C SER A 432 13.58 7.17 -12.71
N GLN A 433 12.88 6.82 -11.64
CA GLN A 433 11.43 6.88 -11.51
C GLN A 433 10.90 8.26 -11.14
N LEU A 434 11.63 9.02 -10.31
CA LEU A 434 11.17 10.29 -9.74
C LEU A 434 10.59 11.27 -10.77
N PRO A 435 11.18 11.49 -11.97
CA PRO A 435 10.59 12.38 -12.96
C PRO A 435 9.18 11.97 -13.39
N TYR A 436 8.90 10.67 -13.51
CA TYR A 436 7.58 10.15 -13.91
C TYR A 436 6.59 10.25 -12.75
N ALA A 437 7.04 10.00 -11.52
CA ALA A 437 6.23 10.23 -10.32
C ALA A 437 5.83 11.71 -10.19
N LEU A 438 6.73 12.64 -10.48
CA LEU A 438 6.43 14.09 -10.49
C LEU A 438 5.47 14.48 -11.62
N ILE A 439 5.61 13.90 -12.82
CA ILE A 439 4.65 14.10 -13.90
C ILE A 439 3.25 13.65 -13.45
N ALA A 440 3.14 12.43 -12.91
CA ALA A 440 1.87 11.92 -12.39
C ALA A 440 1.31 12.78 -11.26
N PHE A 441 2.16 13.28 -10.37
CA PHE A 441 1.78 14.20 -9.29
C PHE A 441 1.19 15.51 -9.82
N LEU A 442 1.83 16.14 -10.80
CA LEU A 442 1.35 17.39 -11.40
C LEU A 442 0.01 17.18 -12.12
N PHE A 443 -0.12 16.12 -12.93
CA PHE A 443 -1.39 15.80 -13.59
C PHE A 443 -2.49 15.53 -12.57
N SER A 444 -2.21 14.77 -11.52
CA SER A 444 -3.19 14.49 -10.45
C SER A 444 -3.61 15.76 -9.69
N SER A 445 -2.66 16.67 -9.44
CA SER A 445 -2.97 17.98 -8.84
C SER A 445 -3.93 18.79 -9.72
N VAL A 446 -3.69 18.83 -11.03
CA VAL A 446 -4.59 19.51 -11.97
C VAL A 446 -5.97 18.84 -12.00
N ILE A 447 -6.02 17.50 -12.01
CA ILE A 447 -7.29 16.76 -11.97
C ILE A 447 -8.06 17.09 -10.68
N TYR A 448 -7.41 17.14 -9.50
CA TYR A 448 -8.09 17.52 -8.26
C TYR A 448 -8.62 18.95 -8.27
N ILE A 449 -7.89 19.89 -8.89
CA ILE A 449 -8.39 21.26 -9.06
C ILE A 449 -9.65 21.24 -9.92
N VAL A 450 -9.59 20.62 -11.11
CA VAL A 450 -10.74 20.56 -12.03
C VAL A 450 -11.95 19.88 -11.37
N MET A 451 -11.74 18.72 -10.76
CA MET A 451 -12.81 17.97 -10.09
C MET A 451 -13.38 18.73 -8.90
N GLY A 452 -12.55 19.46 -8.15
CA GLY A 452 -13.00 20.28 -7.04
C GLY A 452 -13.99 21.38 -7.45
N TYR A 453 -13.84 21.94 -8.65
CA TYR A 453 -14.79 22.93 -9.18
C TYR A 453 -15.98 22.33 -9.94
N THR A 454 -15.89 21.09 -10.42
CA THR A 454 -16.93 20.46 -11.24
C THR A 454 -17.81 19.47 -10.49
N VAL A 455 -17.31 18.87 -9.40
CA VAL A 455 -17.98 17.78 -8.66
C VAL A 455 -18.24 18.17 -7.20
N ALA A 456 -17.78 19.33 -6.76
CA ALA A 456 -17.93 19.81 -5.37
C ALA A 456 -19.34 20.24 -5.03
#